data_600de388567a2590219e396017cd0efa
#
_entry.id   600de388567a2590219e396017cd0efa
#
_cell.length_a   1.000
_cell.length_b   1.000
_cell.length_c   1.000
_cell.angle_alpha   90.00
_cell.angle_beta   90.00
_cell.angle_gamma   90.00
#
_symmetry.space_group_name_H-M   'P 1'
#
loop_
_entity.id
_entity.type
_entity.pdbx_description
1 polymer ?
#
loop_
_entity_poly.entity_id
_entity_poly.type
_entity_poly.pdbx_seq_one_letter_code
_entity_poly.pdbx_strand_id
1 'polypeptide(L)'
;FFAMSHGVNRGNIKSGKVDERETLIKKILTLNKNIKFDIYGFNQRNPVWSEAFYKAISNSFMAININRGKSKKYSSSNRIGSLVGNGLLTFMDSEKKFQDFFTNDEIIFFDSLDMLSDKLNFYKNNQTLSRKIAENGKKKYFKLFNEIEVANYIVKKSLDPNSKYKPIWEREIINKR
;
A
#
# COMPACT_ATOMS: atom_id res chain seq x y z
N PHE A 1 6.67 8.74 0.79
CA PHE A 1 7.51 7.55 0.82
C PHE A 1 7.13 6.57 -0.29
N PHE A 2 8.11 6.00 -0.95
CA PHE A 2 7.97 4.88 -1.86
C PHE A 2 9.23 4.01 -1.83
N ALA A 3 9.06 2.70 -1.65
CA ALA A 3 10.16 1.75 -1.74
C ALA A 3 9.78 0.57 -2.65
N MET A 4 10.72 0.16 -3.48
CA MET A 4 10.56 -0.99 -4.36
C MET A 4 11.83 -1.83 -4.41
N SER A 5 11.69 -3.06 -4.85
CA SER A 5 12.81 -3.88 -5.30
C SER A 5 12.44 -4.56 -6.61
N HIS A 6 13.45 -4.82 -7.41
CA HIS A 6 13.30 -5.56 -8.68
C HIS A 6 13.33 -7.08 -8.47
N GLY A 7 13.42 -7.53 -7.20
CA GLY A 7 13.56 -8.92 -6.81
C GLY A 7 15.01 -9.44 -6.89
N VAL A 8 15.25 -10.58 -6.25
CA VAL A 8 16.59 -11.20 -6.16
C VAL A 8 17.20 -11.46 -7.53
N ASN A 9 16.39 -11.83 -8.50
CA ASN A 9 16.86 -12.16 -9.85
C ASN A 9 16.83 -10.99 -10.81
N ARG A 10 16.44 -9.79 -10.38
CA ARG A 10 16.19 -8.65 -11.30
C ARG A 10 15.43 -9.10 -12.56
N GLY A 11 14.53 -10.08 -12.39
CA GLY A 11 14.07 -10.99 -13.45
C GLY A 11 13.37 -10.32 -14.63
N ASN A 12 12.89 -9.10 -14.46
CA ASN A 12 12.28 -8.37 -15.56
C ASN A 12 13.25 -7.48 -16.30
N ILE A 13 14.41 -7.23 -15.72
CA ILE A 13 15.53 -6.66 -16.46
C ILE A 13 16.07 -7.70 -17.44
N LYS A 14 15.91 -9.01 -17.17
CA LYS A 14 16.26 -10.09 -18.11
C LYS A 14 15.51 -10.02 -19.43
N SER A 15 14.32 -9.43 -19.49
CA SER A 15 13.54 -9.28 -20.73
C SER A 15 13.71 -7.91 -21.39
N GLY A 16 14.58 -7.05 -20.88
CA GLY A 16 14.73 -5.67 -21.38
C GLY A 16 13.51 -4.77 -21.15
N LYS A 17 12.49 -5.25 -20.43
CA LYS A 17 11.29 -4.46 -20.13
C LYS A 17 11.53 -3.58 -18.91
N VAL A 18 11.24 -2.30 -19.06
CA VAL A 18 11.23 -1.33 -17.95
C VAL A 18 10.12 -1.71 -16.98
N ASP A 19 10.42 -1.67 -15.68
CA ASP A 19 9.40 -1.87 -14.64
C ASP A 19 8.40 -0.70 -14.69
N GLU A 20 7.14 -1.00 -14.92
CA GLU A 20 6.06 -0.01 -15.06
C GLU A 20 6.00 0.97 -13.87
N ARG A 21 6.38 0.50 -12.68
CA ARG A 21 6.45 1.34 -11.47
C ARG A 21 7.48 2.46 -11.62
N GLU A 22 8.59 2.22 -12.31
CA GLU A 22 9.61 3.26 -12.56
C GLU A 22 9.04 4.38 -13.41
N THR A 23 8.36 4.04 -14.49
CA THR A 23 7.72 5.02 -15.38
C THR A 23 6.69 5.84 -14.63
N LEU A 24 5.88 5.18 -13.80
CA LEU A 24 4.85 5.81 -12.99
C LEU A 24 5.45 6.76 -11.95
N ILE A 25 6.47 6.31 -11.21
CA ILE A 25 7.14 7.17 -10.21
C ILE A 25 7.86 8.36 -10.86
N LYS A 26 8.50 8.19 -12.01
CA LYS A 26 9.08 9.31 -12.76
C LYS A 26 8.04 10.37 -13.09
N LYS A 27 6.87 9.97 -13.58
CA LYS A 27 5.78 10.90 -13.88
C LYS A 27 5.28 11.61 -12.62
N ILE A 28 5.08 10.89 -11.52
CA ILE A 28 4.66 11.49 -10.24
C ILE A 28 5.68 12.55 -9.77
N LEU A 29 6.97 12.26 -9.84
CA LEU A 29 8.02 13.20 -9.46
C LEU A 29 7.99 14.46 -10.33
N THR A 30 7.77 14.30 -11.63
CA THR A 30 7.68 15.42 -12.56
C THR A 30 6.48 16.32 -12.28
N LEU A 31 5.33 15.73 -11.96
CA LEU A 31 4.09 16.45 -11.66
C LEU A 31 4.11 17.13 -10.29
N ASN A 32 4.92 16.64 -9.35
CA ASN A 32 4.86 17.07 -7.94
C ASN A 32 6.23 17.58 -7.44
N LYS A 33 6.84 18.51 -8.15
CA LYS A 33 8.16 19.09 -7.81
C LYS A 33 8.19 19.77 -6.43
N ASN A 34 7.05 20.18 -5.92
CA ASN A 34 6.86 20.83 -4.62
C ASN A 34 6.76 19.84 -3.44
N ILE A 35 6.74 18.53 -3.70
CA ILE A 35 6.68 17.48 -2.69
C ILE A 35 8.05 16.82 -2.56
N LYS A 36 8.55 16.68 -1.31
CA LYS A 36 9.75 15.90 -1.03
C LYS A 36 9.38 14.41 -1.05
N PHE A 37 10.04 13.66 -1.92
CA PHE A 37 9.86 12.22 -2.03
C PHE A 37 11.08 11.46 -1.50
N ASP A 38 10.85 10.56 -0.56
CA ASP A 38 11.83 9.58 -0.13
C ASP A 38 11.58 8.28 -0.90
N ILE A 39 12.45 7.99 -1.88
CA ILE A 39 12.31 6.87 -2.81
C ILE A 39 13.52 5.95 -2.67
N TYR A 40 13.26 4.66 -2.59
CA TYR A 40 14.27 3.62 -2.43
C TYR A 40 14.09 2.50 -3.47
N GLY A 41 15.23 1.93 -3.91
CA GLY A 41 15.25 0.86 -4.91
C GLY A 41 15.04 1.34 -6.33
N PHE A 42 15.22 2.63 -6.57
CA PHE A 42 15.02 3.31 -7.85
C PHE A 42 15.96 4.52 -7.99
N ASN A 43 16.30 4.90 -9.22
CA ASN A 43 17.08 6.08 -9.55
C ASN A 43 18.41 6.17 -8.77
N GLN A 44 19.22 5.11 -8.85
CA GLN A 44 20.52 4.93 -8.18
C GLN A 44 20.48 4.87 -6.64
N ARG A 45 19.29 4.91 -6.02
CA ARG A 45 19.13 4.67 -4.60
C ARG A 45 18.91 3.18 -4.32
N ASN A 46 19.70 2.65 -3.39
CA ASN A 46 19.56 1.26 -2.99
C ASN A 46 18.19 0.97 -2.36
N PRO A 47 17.64 -0.24 -2.55
CA PRO A 47 16.50 -0.68 -1.78
C PRO A 47 16.83 -0.74 -0.29
N VAL A 48 15.83 -0.50 0.55
CA VAL A 48 15.96 -0.56 2.02
C VAL A 48 15.19 -1.75 2.57
N TRP A 49 15.74 -2.36 3.60
CA TRP A 49 15.22 -3.57 4.24
C TRP A 49 15.32 -3.45 5.76
N SER A 50 14.55 -4.27 6.48
CA SER A 50 14.63 -4.39 7.92
C SER A 50 14.58 -3.03 8.64
N GLU A 51 15.48 -2.77 9.55
CA GLU A 51 15.55 -1.53 10.34
C GLU A 51 15.63 -0.26 9.48
N ALA A 52 16.46 -0.27 8.42
CA ALA A 52 16.58 0.88 7.51
C ALA A 52 15.25 1.21 6.81
N PHE A 53 14.42 0.21 6.51
CA PHE A 53 13.09 0.40 5.96
C PHE A 53 12.14 1.08 6.97
N TYR A 54 12.14 0.62 8.21
CA TYR A 54 11.31 1.23 9.26
C TYR A 54 11.77 2.64 9.64
N LYS A 55 13.08 2.88 9.66
CA LYS A 55 13.64 4.23 9.83
C LYS A 55 13.22 5.17 8.69
N ALA A 56 13.19 4.67 7.44
CA ALA A 56 12.71 5.46 6.31
C ALA A 56 11.20 5.76 6.40
N ILE A 57 10.39 4.81 6.83
CA ILE A 57 8.95 5.00 7.08
C ILE A 57 8.72 6.05 8.17
N SER A 58 9.43 5.99 9.29
CA SER A 58 9.21 6.90 10.43
C SER A 58 9.43 8.38 10.10
N ASN A 59 10.18 8.67 9.03
CA ASN A 59 10.43 10.03 8.54
C ASN A 59 9.38 10.53 7.53
N SER A 60 8.35 9.72 7.26
CA SER A 60 7.35 10.01 6.24
C SER A 60 5.96 10.00 6.84
N PHE A 61 5.05 10.84 6.34
CA PHE A 61 3.65 10.82 6.77
C PHE A 61 2.69 10.35 5.66
N MET A 62 3.15 10.32 4.42
CA MET A 62 2.41 9.82 3.26
C MET A 62 3.20 8.73 2.55
N ALA A 63 2.50 7.75 1.99
CA ALA A 63 3.13 6.67 1.23
C ALA A 63 2.30 6.22 0.02
N ILE A 64 2.97 5.86 -1.05
CA ILE A 64 2.33 5.34 -2.27
C ILE A 64 2.53 3.83 -2.31
N ASN A 65 1.43 3.08 -2.40
CA ASN A 65 1.43 1.63 -2.51
C ASN A 65 1.05 1.18 -3.93
N ILE A 66 2.06 0.96 -4.74
CA ILE A 66 1.92 0.50 -6.13
C ILE A 66 2.53 -0.88 -6.26
N ASN A 67 1.77 -1.83 -6.78
CA ASN A 67 2.23 -3.18 -7.03
C ASN A 67 2.77 -3.34 -8.46
N ARG A 68 3.56 -4.38 -8.67
CA ARG A 68 4.10 -4.75 -9.97
C ARG A 68 3.06 -5.53 -10.80
N GLY A 69 3.02 -5.24 -12.10
CA GLY A 69 2.19 -5.96 -13.07
C GLY A 69 0.69 -5.70 -12.92
N LYS A 70 -0.09 -6.43 -13.75
CA LYS A 70 -1.55 -6.27 -13.77
C LYS A 70 -2.17 -6.53 -12.40
N SER A 71 -3.08 -5.68 -12.03
CA SER A 71 -3.81 -5.76 -10.78
C SER A 71 -4.69 -7.00 -10.73
N LYS A 72 -4.45 -7.86 -9.73
CA LYS A 72 -5.45 -8.85 -9.33
C LYS A 72 -6.23 -8.28 -8.15
N LYS A 73 -7.53 -8.58 -8.09
CA LYS A 73 -8.39 -8.22 -6.96
C LYS A 73 -7.72 -8.64 -5.64
N TYR A 74 -7.65 -7.73 -4.68
CA TYR A 74 -7.04 -7.89 -3.35
C TYR A 74 -5.54 -8.26 -3.37
N SER A 75 -4.86 -8.14 -4.52
CA SER A 75 -3.42 -8.35 -4.52
C SER A 75 -2.71 -7.20 -3.82
N SER A 76 -2.03 -7.52 -2.74
CA SER A 76 -1.14 -6.61 -2.04
C SER A 76 0.15 -7.32 -1.69
N SER A 77 1.22 -6.56 -1.57
CA SER A 77 2.44 -7.03 -0.92
C SER A 77 2.34 -6.74 0.59
N ASN A 78 3.25 -7.30 1.39
CA ASN A 78 3.41 -6.98 2.83
C ASN A 78 3.48 -5.47 3.09
N ARG A 79 3.73 -4.68 2.03
CA ARG A 79 3.85 -3.23 2.11
C ARG A 79 2.59 -2.55 2.64
N ILE A 80 1.38 -3.08 2.36
CA ILE A 80 0.16 -2.50 2.93
C ILE A 80 0.21 -2.52 4.46
N GLY A 81 0.59 -3.66 5.05
CA GLY A 81 0.75 -3.78 6.50
C GLY A 81 1.82 -2.84 7.05
N SER A 82 2.95 -2.75 6.34
CA SER A 82 4.04 -1.86 6.76
C SER A 82 3.69 -0.38 6.65
N LEU A 83 2.89 0.03 5.68
CA LEU A 83 2.52 1.44 5.49
C LEU A 83 1.32 1.82 6.36
N VAL A 84 0.20 1.13 6.17
CA VAL A 84 -1.05 1.44 6.90
C VAL A 84 -0.90 1.09 8.38
N GLY A 85 -0.29 -0.05 8.70
CA GLY A 85 -0.05 -0.49 10.08
C GLY A 85 0.88 0.44 10.87
N ASN A 86 1.80 1.15 10.21
CA ASN A 86 2.63 2.18 10.85
C ASN A 86 1.99 3.59 10.83
N GLY A 87 0.76 3.73 10.34
CA GLY A 87 0.02 4.99 10.39
C GLY A 87 0.49 6.01 9.35
N LEU A 88 0.92 5.57 8.17
CA LEU A 88 1.14 6.47 7.04
C LEU A 88 -0.15 6.64 6.24
N LEU A 89 -0.46 7.87 5.84
CA LEU A 89 -1.52 8.10 4.87
C LEU A 89 -1.15 7.39 3.56
N THR A 90 -1.83 6.29 3.28
CA THR A 90 -1.46 5.41 2.17
C THR A 90 -2.35 5.65 0.96
N PHE A 91 -1.73 5.91 -0.19
CA PHE A 91 -2.39 6.03 -1.49
C PHE A 91 -2.34 4.70 -2.22
N MET A 92 -3.48 4.22 -2.68
CA MET A 92 -3.62 2.90 -3.32
C MET A 92 -4.48 2.98 -4.59
N ASP A 93 -4.06 2.23 -5.60
CA ASP A 93 -4.79 2.06 -6.85
C ASP A 93 -6.15 1.38 -6.62
N SER A 94 -7.22 1.99 -7.12
CA SER A 94 -8.60 1.50 -7.01
C SER A 94 -8.84 0.16 -7.71
N GLU A 95 -8.06 -0.17 -8.72
CA GLU A 95 -8.14 -1.47 -9.41
C GLU A 95 -7.93 -2.66 -8.46
N LYS A 96 -7.24 -2.46 -7.34
CA LYS A 96 -7.00 -3.49 -6.33
C LYS A 96 -8.24 -3.88 -5.53
N LYS A 97 -9.33 -3.09 -5.61
CA LYS A 97 -10.60 -3.32 -4.93
C LYS A 97 -10.49 -3.38 -3.39
N PHE A 98 -9.49 -2.70 -2.82
CA PHE A 98 -9.39 -2.57 -1.35
C PHE A 98 -10.47 -1.66 -0.76
N GLN A 99 -11.21 -0.94 -1.58
CA GLN A 99 -12.45 -0.23 -1.21
C GLN A 99 -13.51 -1.16 -0.63
N ASP A 100 -13.40 -2.47 -0.87
CA ASP A 100 -14.25 -3.48 -0.23
C ASP A 100 -13.96 -3.60 1.28
N PHE A 101 -12.79 -3.16 1.75
CA PHE A 101 -12.35 -3.22 3.15
C PHE A 101 -12.18 -1.85 3.79
N PHE A 102 -11.81 -0.83 3.02
CA PHE A 102 -11.46 0.50 3.50
C PHE A 102 -12.23 1.58 2.76
N THR A 103 -12.57 2.64 3.48
CA THR A 103 -13.14 3.86 2.90
C THR A 103 -12.03 4.89 2.62
N ASN A 104 -12.39 6.04 2.01
CA ASN A 104 -11.46 7.16 1.84
C ASN A 104 -11.12 7.87 3.16
N ASP A 105 -11.81 7.55 4.26
CA ASP A 105 -11.47 8.01 5.61
C ASP A 105 -10.40 7.14 6.29
N GLU A 106 -9.86 6.13 5.59
CA GLU A 106 -8.93 5.14 6.10
C GLU A 106 -7.73 4.93 5.16
N ILE A 107 -7.97 4.87 3.83
CA ILE A 107 -6.96 4.75 2.77
C ILE A 107 -7.40 5.62 1.60
N ILE A 108 -6.49 6.33 0.96
CA ILE A 108 -6.79 7.17 -0.18
C ILE A 108 -6.66 6.37 -1.48
N PHE A 109 -7.76 6.23 -2.19
CA PHE A 109 -7.78 5.53 -3.48
C PHE A 109 -7.64 6.50 -4.65
N PHE A 110 -7.01 6.04 -5.74
CA PHE A 110 -6.85 6.80 -6.98
C PHE A 110 -7.04 5.89 -8.20
N ASP A 111 -7.55 6.46 -9.29
CA ASP A 111 -7.81 5.77 -10.55
C ASP A 111 -6.85 6.23 -11.67
N SER A 112 -6.19 7.37 -11.48
CA SER A 112 -5.27 7.95 -12.46
C SER A 112 -4.10 8.66 -11.78
N LEU A 113 -3.05 8.95 -12.57
CA LEU A 113 -1.88 9.70 -12.08
C LEU A 113 -2.23 11.14 -11.73
N ASP A 114 -3.11 11.76 -12.49
CA ASP A 114 -3.53 13.14 -12.25
C ASP A 114 -4.30 13.21 -10.93
N MET A 115 -5.26 12.29 -10.72
CA MET A 115 -5.97 12.18 -9.43
C MET A 115 -5.01 11.92 -8.26
N LEU A 116 -4.01 11.06 -8.43
CA LEU A 116 -2.99 10.84 -7.41
C LEU A 116 -2.21 12.11 -7.12
N SER A 117 -1.79 12.85 -8.15
CA SER A 117 -1.07 14.11 -8.01
C SER A 117 -1.89 15.15 -7.24
N ASP A 118 -3.15 15.34 -7.61
CA ASP A 118 -4.06 16.26 -6.94
C ASP A 118 -4.25 15.89 -5.46
N LYS A 119 -4.47 14.61 -5.19
CA LYS A 119 -4.62 14.09 -3.81
C LYS A 119 -3.33 14.25 -3.00
N LEU A 120 -2.17 13.99 -3.57
CA LEU A 120 -0.89 14.21 -2.89
C LEU A 120 -0.71 15.67 -2.47
N ASN A 121 -1.01 16.62 -3.36
CA ASN A 121 -0.94 18.05 -3.07
C ASN A 121 -1.98 18.48 -2.03
N PHE A 122 -3.22 17.99 -2.15
CA PHE A 122 -4.28 18.28 -1.18
C PHE A 122 -3.88 17.82 0.22
N TYR A 123 -3.49 16.57 0.39
CA TYR A 123 -3.17 16.01 1.71
C TYR A 123 -1.84 16.50 2.27
N LYS A 124 -0.88 16.90 1.44
CA LYS A 124 0.32 17.60 1.89
C LYS A 124 -0.04 18.90 2.61
N ASN A 125 -1.01 19.64 2.08
CA ASN A 125 -1.43 20.93 2.64
C ASN A 125 -2.44 20.78 3.79
N ASN A 126 -3.03 19.61 3.98
CA ASN A 126 -4.03 19.31 5.00
C ASN A 126 -3.53 18.24 5.98
N GLN A 127 -2.41 18.51 6.66
CA GLN A 127 -1.72 17.51 7.48
C GLN A 127 -2.57 16.96 8.64
N THR A 128 -3.40 17.78 9.27
CA THR A 128 -4.29 17.31 10.34
C THR A 128 -5.28 16.27 9.85
N LEU A 129 -5.90 16.51 8.70
CA LEU A 129 -6.80 15.55 8.04
C LEU A 129 -6.03 14.29 7.63
N SER A 130 -4.84 14.47 7.07
CA SER A 130 -3.97 13.36 6.65
C SER A 130 -3.63 12.42 7.81
N ARG A 131 -3.28 12.97 8.97
CA ARG A 131 -3.00 12.19 10.19
C ARG A 131 -4.23 11.47 10.71
N LYS A 132 -5.39 12.13 10.70
CA LYS A 132 -6.67 11.52 11.12
C LYS A 132 -7.01 10.30 10.24
N ILE A 133 -6.92 10.44 8.93
CA ILE A 133 -7.19 9.34 7.98
C ILE A 133 -6.18 8.20 8.17
N ALA A 134 -4.89 8.51 8.31
CA ALA A 134 -3.86 7.52 8.55
C ALA A 134 -4.08 6.72 9.84
N GLU A 135 -4.49 7.39 10.92
CA GLU A 135 -4.82 6.74 12.19
C GLU A 135 -6.07 5.85 12.10
N ASN A 136 -7.10 6.29 11.39
CA ASN A 136 -8.29 5.48 11.11
C ASN A 136 -7.91 4.23 10.31
N GLY A 137 -7.09 4.39 9.26
CA GLY A 137 -6.57 3.29 8.46
C GLY A 137 -5.80 2.28 9.30
N LYS A 138 -4.91 2.75 10.19
CA LYS A 138 -4.16 1.90 11.12
C LYS A 138 -5.10 1.09 12.01
N LYS A 139 -6.08 1.73 12.65
CA LYS A 139 -7.06 1.07 13.51
C LYS A 139 -7.86 0.00 12.73
N LYS A 140 -8.33 0.37 11.53
CA LYS A 140 -9.07 -0.55 10.68
C LYS A 140 -8.22 -1.73 10.22
N TYR A 141 -6.96 -1.48 9.84
CA TYR A 141 -6.04 -2.53 9.43
C TYR A 141 -5.85 -3.57 10.54
N PHE A 142 -5.52 -3.15 11.76
CA PHE A 142 -5.36 -4.06 12.90
C PHE A 142 -6.66 -4.72 13.34
N LYS A 143 -7.81 -4.08 13.14
CA LYS A 143 -9.11 -4.74 13.36
C LYS A 143 -9.30 -5.90 12.39
N LEU A 144 -9.00 -5.71 11.11
CA LEU A 144 -9.28 -6.71 10.06
C LEU A 144 -8.20 -7.79 9.96
N PHE A 145 -6.93 -7.40 10.04
CA PHE A 145 -5.79 -8.23 9.65
C PHE A 145 -4.75 -8.36 10.78
N ASN A 146 -5.21 -8.45 12.05
CA ASN A 146 -4.31 -8.75 13.15
C ASN A 146 -3.80 -10.19 13.07
N GLU A 147 -2.66 -10.44 13.73
CA GLU A 147 -1.96 -11.72 13.68
C GLU A 147 -2.80 -12.88 14.21
N ILE A 148 -3.63 -12.65 15.24
CA ILE A 148 -4.48 -13.68 15.84
C ILE A 148 -5.55 -14.13 14.84
N GLU A 149 -6.23 -13.18 14.20
CA GLU A 149 -7.27 -13.47 13.22
C GLU A 149 -6.71 -14.19 11.99
N VAL A 150 -5.53 -13.74 11.50
CA VAL A 150 -4.84 -14.40 10.39
C VAL A 150 -4.39 -15.81 10.76
N ALA A 151 -3.80 -15.99 11.94
CA ALA A 151 -3.38 -17.31 12.43
C ALA A 151 -4.59 -18.26 12.58
N ASN A 152 -5.68 -17.79 13.18
CA ASN A 152 -6.91 -18.58 13.32
C ASN A 152 -7.46 -19.03 11.96
N TYR A 153 -7.47 -18.12 10.96
CA TYR A 153 -7.90 -18.49 9.61
C TYR A 153 -7.02 -19.57 9.02
N ILE A 154 -5.69 -19.42 9.08
CA ILE A 154 -4.74 -20.38 8.55
C ILE A 154 -4.93 -21.74 9.21
N VAL A 155 -4.95 -21.80 10.55
CA VAL A 155 -5.10 -23.05 11.31
C VAL A 155 -6.42 -23.74 10.99
N LYS A 156 -7.55 -22.99 11.05
CA LYS A 156 -8.88 -23.57 10.76
C LYS A 156 -8.97 -24.14 9.36
N LYS A 157 -8.46 -23.44 8.35
CA LYS A 157 -8.50 -23.90 6.96
C LYS A 157 -7.50 -25.03 6.66
N SER A 158 -6.37 -25.09 7.37
CA SER A 158 -5.40 -26.17 7.22
C SER A 158 -5.87 -27.49 7.84
N LEU A 159 -6.54 -27.42 8.99
CA LEU A 159 -7.08 -28.61 9.66
C LEU A 159 -8.40 -29.10 9.05
N ASP A 160 -9.22 -28.20 8.56
CA ASP A 160 -10.47 -28.50 7.88
C ASP A 160 -10.68 -27.54 6.69
N PRO A 161 -10.34 -27.97 5.45
CA PRO A 161 -10.55 -27.15 4.24
C PRO A 161 -11.99 -26.72 4.03
N ASN A 162 -12.97 -27.51 4.54
CA ASN A 162 -14.41 -27.24 4.47
C ASN A 162 -14.92 -26.40 5.63
N SER A 163 -14.05 -25.96 6.53
CA SER A 163 -14.42 -25.16 7.69
C SER A 163 -15.29 -23.97 7.29
N LYS A 164 -16.41 -23.78 7.97
CA LYS A 164 -17.30 -22.62 7.83
C LYS A 164 -16.78 -21.36 8.52
N TYR A 165 -15.57 -21.41 9.09
CA TYR A 165 -14.96 -20.24 9.71
C TYR A 165 -14.80 -19.13 8.70
N LYS A 166 -15.33 -17.96 9.05
CA LYS A 166 -15.21 -16.73 8.28
C LYS A 166 -14.43 -15.71 9.11
N PRO A 167 -13.26 -15.28 8.66
CA PRO A 167 -12.49 -14.24 9.34
C PRO A 167 -13.20 -12.89 9.30
N ILE A 168 -12.76 -11.96 10.14
CA ILE A 168 -13.38 -10.62 10.24
C ILE A 168 -13.41 -9.92 8.89
N TRP A 169 -12.36 -10.02 8.10
CA TRP A 169 -12.30 -9.36 6.78
C TRP A 169 -13.32 -9.90 5.76
N GLU A 170 -13.80 -11.15 5.89
CA GLU A 170 -14.89 -11.67 5.07
C GLU A 170 -16.27 -11.24 5.57
N ARG A 171 -16.38 -11.00 6.88
CA ARG A 171 -17.65 -10.58 7.52
C ARG A 171 -17.92 -9.09 7.32
N GLU A 172 -16.88 -8.28 7.29
CA GLU A 172 -16.96 -6.82 7.24
C GLU A 172 -16.66 -6.24 5.84
N ILE A 173 -16.83 -7.01 4.76
CA ILE A 173 -16.76 -6.46 3.40
C ILE A 173 -17.84 -5.41 3.22
N ILE A 174 -17.43 -4.16 2.88
CA ILE A 174 -18.31 -3.00 2.73
C ILE A 174 -19.24 -3.18 1.53
N ASN A 175 -18.71 -3.65 0.41
CA ASN A 175 -19.44 -3.85 -0.84
C ASN A 175 -19.69 -5.35 -1.09
N LYS A 176 -20.57 -5.96 -0.30
CA LYS A 176 -21.08 -7.31 -0.58
C LYS A 176 -21.96 -7.24 -1.84
N ARG A 177 -21.48 -7.74 -2.96
CA ARG A 177 -22.30 -8.13 -4.10
C ARG A 177 -22.71 -9.58 -4.00
#